data_0d9702eb3be97555618de14d08bc2bdc
#
_entry.id   0d9702eb3be97555618de14d08bc2bdc
#
_cell.length_a   1.000
_cell.length_b   1.000
_cell.length_c   1.000
_cell.angle_alpha   90.00
_cell.angle_beta   90.00
_cell.angle_gamma   90.00
#
_symmetry.space_group_name_H-M   'P 1'
#
loop_
_entity.id
_entity.type
_entity.pdbx_description
1 polymer ?
#
loop_
_entity_poly.entity_id
_entity_poly.type
_entity_poly.pdbx_seq_one_letter_code
_entity_poly.pdbx_strand_id
1 'polypeptide(L)'
;MVVAEPARRPLEFNPVDLDFARRLLLDQAELVKITDLLWERKQIILYGPPGTGKTYLARELARHLTDDGAVKLVQFHPSYTYEDFFEGFRPEPGGSGTLTFTLRAGPFRDFAEVAGANPTTAYILIIDEINRANLAKVFGELYFLLEYRDESISLQYSPDKEFTLPQNLFIIGTMNTADRSIARIDTAMRRRFAFVELDPRIPPVEGLLSRWLDKHHLPEEAALLLDELNRRIADSDAAIGPSYLIDEKIYQREDGLDRVWQYEIMPLLEDLFYGQRDLDELYGLPSLRKAIAAAPAEP
;
A
#
# COMPACT_ATOMS: atom_id res chain seq x y z
N MET A 1 -41.38 -21.32 23.53
CA MET A 1 -40.16 -21.84 22.86
C MET A 1 -39.32 -20.63 22.49
N VAL A 2 -38.28 -20.32 23.28
CA VAL A 2 -37.35 -19.24 22.97
C VAL A 2 -36.44 -19.80 21.90
N VAL A 3 -36.54 -19.31 20.65
CA VAL A 3 -35.59 -19.63 19.57
C VAL A 3 -34.29 -18.95 20.01
N ALA A 4 -33.27 -19.75 20.34
CA ALA A 4 -31.93 -19.24 20.61
C ALA A 4 -31.43 -18.53 19.31
N GLU A 5 -31.14 -17.23 19.42
CA GLU A 5 -30.42 -16.52 18.35
C GLU A 5 -29.13 -17.30 18.07
N PRO A 6 -28.81 -17.54 16.77
CA PRO A 6 -27.55 -18.18 16.43
C PRO A 6 -26.43 -17.32 16.99
N ALA A 7 -25.50 -17.95 17.72
CA ALA A 7 -24.33 -17.28 18.28
C ALA A 7 -23.64 -16.52 17.15
N ARG A 8 -23.57 -15.18 17.26
CA ARG A 8 -22.86 -14.33 16.29
C ARG A 8 -21.40 -14.78 16.28
N ARG A 9 -20.86 -15.08 15.09
CA ARG A 9 -19.43 -15.36 14.95
C ARG A 9 -18.65 -14.15 15.49
N PRO A 10 -17.56 -14.37 16.24
CA PRO A 10 -16.70 -13.26 16.63
C PRO A 10 -16.10 -12.60 15.39
N LEU A 11 -15.83 -11.28 15.47
CA LEU A 11 -15.05 -10.59 14.47
C LEU A 11 -13.63 -11.16 14.51
N GLU A 12 -13.12 -11.64 13.37
CA GLU A 12 -11.76 -12.16 13.24
C GLU A 12 -11.27 -12.02 11.79
N PHE A 13 -9.95 -12.01 11.60
CA PHE A 13 -9.37 -12.17 10.27
C PHE A 13 -9.26 -13.65 9.91
N ASN A 14 -9.31 -13.95 8.62
CA ASN A 14 -8.89 -15.25 8.13
C ASN A 14 -7.40 -15.47 8.46
N PRO A 15 -6.99 -16.65 8.93
CA PRO A 15 -5.61 -16.89 9.33
C PRO A 15 -4.65 -16.83 8.14
N VAL A 16 -3.48 -16.24 8.36
CA VAL A 16 -2.38 -16.27 7.39
C VAL A 16 -1.73 -17.64 7.42
N ASP A 17 -2.02 -18.47 6.42
CA ASP A 17 -1.48 -19.82 6.29
C ASP A 17 -0.21 -19.87 5.43
N LEU A 18 0.45 -21.05 5.41
CA LEU A 18 1.67 -21.27 4.61
C LEU A 18 1.42 -21.17 3.10
N ASP A 19 0.22 -21.52 2.63
CA ASP A 19 -0.09 -21.49 1.21
C ASP A 19 -0.25 -20.03 0.71
N PHE A 20 -0.83 -19.17 1.53
CA PHE A 20 -0.86 -17.74 1.27
C PHE A 20 0.54 -17.15 1.24
N ALA A 21 1.38 -17.46 2.23
CA ALA A 21 2.75 -16.99 2.31
C ALA A 21 3.60 -17.45 1.09
N ARG A 22 3.50 -18.74 0.71
CA ARG A 22 4.15 -19.29 -0.49
C ARG A 22 3.68 -18.64 -1.79
N ARG A 23 2.39 -18.30 -1.89
CA ARG A 23 1.86 -17.61 -3.07
C ARG A 23 2.50 -16.24 -3.24
N LEU A 24 2.69 -15.51 -2.14
CA LEU A 24 3.32 -14.20 -2.12
C LEU A 24 4.86 -14.26 -2.15
N LEU A 25 5.45 -15.43 -1.96
CA LEU A 25 6.90 -15.62 -1.80
C LEU A 25 7.48 -14.82 -0.61
N LEU A 26 6.67 -14.63 0.42
CA LEU A 26 7.04 -13.93 1.66
C LEU A 26 7.07 -14.91 2.84
N ASP A 27 7.80 -14.53 3.88
CA ASP A 27 7.82 -15.28 5.12
C ASP A 27 6.48 -15.18 5.85
N GLN A 28 5.94 -16.32 6.31
CA GLN A 28 4.66 -16.36 7.02
C GLN A 28 4.70 -15.55 8.32
N ALA A 29 5.80 -15.61 9.06
CA ALA A 29 5.91 -14.91 10.33
C ALA A 29 5.89 -13.38 10.13
N GLU A 30 6.48 -12.88 9.04
CA GLU A 30 6.41 -11.46 8.70
C GLU A 30 5.00 -11.03 8.30
N LEU A 31 4.28 -11.86 7.53
CA LEU A 31 2.87 -11.59 7.19
C LEU A 31 1.98 -11.61 8.44
N VAL A 32 2.19 -12.55 9.36
CA VAL A 32 1.47 -12.61 10.64
C VAL A 32 1.73 -11.35 11.46
N LYS A 33 2.98 -10.90 11.58
CA LYS A 33 3.29 -9.63 12.28
C LYS A 33 2.54 -8.42 11.70
N ILE A 34 2.47 -8.33 10.37
CA ILE A 34 1.74 -7.23 9.70
C ILE A 34 0.24 -7.32 10.00
N THR A 35 -0.34 -8.52 9.97
CA THR A 35 -1.78 -8.71 10.22
C THR A 35 -2.14 -8.50 11.69
N ASP A 36 -1.30 -8.92 12.62
CA ASP A 36 -1.48 -8.65 14.05
C ASP A 36 -1.42 -7.14 14.32
N LEU A 37 -0.45 -6.45 13.72
CA LEU A 37 -0.35 -5.00 13.83
C LEU A 37 -1.58 -4.28 13.26
N LEU A 38 -2.11 -4.75 12.12
CA LEU A 38 -3.35 -4.23 11.53
C LEU A 38 -4.53 -4.48 12.47
N TRP A 39 -4.62 -5.66 13.08
CA TRP A 39 -5.67 -5.99 14.03
C TRP A 39 -5.66 -5.09 15.26
N GLU A 40 -4.49 -4.91 15.86
CA GLU A 40 -4.30 -4.09 17.08
C GLU A 40 -4.50 -2.60 16.81
N ARG A 41 -3.92 -2.08 15.74
CA ARG A 41 -3.90 -0.64 15.45
C ARG A 41 -5.07 -0.17 14.60
N LYS A 42 -5.81 -1.08 13.95
CA LYS A 42 -6.91 -0.84 13.01
C LYS A 42 -6.49 -0.13 11.72
N GLN A 43 -5.37 0.56 11.70
CA GLN A 43 -4.84 1.25 10.53
C GLN A 43 -3.32 1.17 10.45
N ILE A 44 -2.81 0.80 9.27
CA ILE A 44 -1.38 0.73 8.97
C ILE A 44 -1.07 1.46 7.66
N ILE A 45 0.18 1.86 7.49
CA ILE A 45 0.73 2.35 6.22
C ILE A 45 1.90 1.48 5.82
N LEU A 46 1.80 0.83 4.66
CA LEU A 46 2.91 0.17 3.99
C LEU A 46 3.70 1.22 3.23
N TYR A 47 4.95 1.47 3.61
CA TYR A 47 5.77 2.51 3.01
C TYR A 47 7.12 1.96 2.55
N GLY A 48 7.79 2.67 1.66
CA GLY A 48 9.10 2.31 1.16
C GLY A 48 9.33 2.76 -0.28
N PRO A 49 10.49 2.42 -0.86
CA PRO A 49 10.87 2.85 -2.20
C PRO A 49 9.98 2.23 -3.30
N PRO A 50 10.05 2.76 -4.53
CA PRO A 50 9.25 2.26 -5.64
C PRO A 50 9.59 0.80 -5.98
N GLY A 51 8.58 0.05 -6.44
CA GLY A 51 8.78 -1.33 -6.89
C GLY A 51 8.85 -2.39 -5.79
N THR A 52 8.61 -2.06 -4.51
CA THR A 52 8.62 -3.03 -3.39
C THR A 52 7.32 -3.81 -3.21
N GLY A 53 6.31 -3.57 -4.05
CA GLY A 53 5.06 -4.34 -4.03
C GLY A 53 4.02 -3.89 -2.99
N LYS A 54 4.10 -2.67 -2.45
CA LYS A 54 3.19 -2.13 -1.41
C LYS A 54 1.72 -2.31 -1.74
N THR A 55 1.28 -1.81 -2.88
CA THR A 55 -0.12 -1.90 -3.31
C THR A 55 -0.54 -3.34 -3.59
N TYR A 56 0.37 -4.16 -4.14
CA TYR A 56 0.13 -5.58 -4.34
C TYR A 56 -0.10 -6.31 -3.01
N LEU A 57 0.82 -6.13 -2.05
CA LEU A 57 0.70 -6.73 -0.72
C LEU A 57 -0.56 -6.26 0.02
N ALA A 58 -0.89 -4.96 -0.02
CA ALA A 58 -2.10 -4.42 0.58
C ALA A 58 -3.36 -5.11 0.03
N ARG A 59 -3.43 -5.30 -1.29
CA ARG A 59 -4.57 -5.95 -1.96
C ARG A 59 -4.68 -7.43 -1.65
N GLU A 60 -3.55 -8.14 -1.67
CA GLU A 60 -3.54 -9.59 -1.39
C GLU A 60 -3.86 -9.87 0.08
N LEU A 61 -3.29 -9.10 1.02
CA LEU A 61 -3.64 -9.17 2.44
C LEU A 61 -5.13 -8.91 2.65
N ALA A 62 -5.65 -7.79 2.13
CA ALA A 62 -7.05 -7.44 2.32
C ALA A 62 -7.99 -8.53 1.81
N ARG A 63 -7.74 -9.09 0.62
CA ARG A 63 -8.55 -10.17 0.04
C ARG A 63 -8.47 -11.48 0.82
N HIS A 64 -7.30 -11.76 1.42
CA HIS A 64 -7.11 -12.97 2.21
C HIS A 64 -7.75 -12.89 3.60
N LEU A 65 -7.66 -11.72 4.23
CA LEU A 65 -8.07 -11.52 5.63
C LEU A 65 -9.59 -11.45 5.82
N THR A 66 -10.37 -11.18 4.76
CA THR A 66 -11.82 -11.02 4.87
C THR A 66 -12.57 -11.62 3.70
N ASP A 67 -13.91 -11.55 3.77
CA ASP A 67 -14.82 -12.10 2.76
C ASP A 67 -14.87 -11.24 1.48
N ASP A 68 -15.30 -11.84 0.38
CA ASP A 68 -15.54 -11.15 -0.88
C ASP A 68 -16.54 -9.99 -0.70
N GLY A 69 -16.19 -8.81 -1.24
CA GLY A 69 -17.00 -7.59 -1.14
C GLY A 69 -16.73 -6.72 0.10
N ALA A 70 -15.96 -7.22 1.09
CA ALA A 70 -15.56 -6.44 2.26
C ALA A 70 -14.21 -5.70 2.08
N VAL A 71 -13.75 -5.54 0.85
CA VAL A 71 -12.53 -4.79 0.48
C VAL A 71 -12.89 -3.67 -0.47
N LYS A 72 -12.42 -2.46 -0.17
CA LYS A 72 -12.56 -1.30 -1.04
C LYS A 72 -11.20 -0.63 -1.24
N LEU A 73 -10.90 -0.24 -2.48
CA LEU A 73 -9.70 0.50 -2.81
C LEU A 73 -10.09 1.90 -3.28
N VAL A 74 -9.40 2.90 -2.75
CA VAL A 74 -9.42 4.29 -3.21
C VAL A 74 -7.99 4.73 -3.48
N GLN A 75 -7.76 5.58 -4.48
CA GLN A 75 -6.46 6.13 -4.76
C GLN A 75 -6.48 7.64 -4.52
N PHE A 76 -5.54 8.13 -3.72
CA PHE A 76 -5.43 9.56 -3.46
C PHE A 76 -4.63 10.25 -4.55
N HIS A 77 -4.97 11.50 -4.81
CA HIS A 77 -4.27 12.40 -5.71
C HIS A 77 -4.31 13.85 -5.15
N PRO A 78 -3.49 14.78 -5.64
CA PRO A 78 -3.36 16.11 -5.04
C PRO A 78 -4.66 16.93 -4.91
N SER A 79 -5.64 16.65 -5.76
CA SER A 79 -6.95 17.33 -5.74
C SER A 79 -8.02 16.56 -4.95
N TYR A 80 -7.67 15.46 -4.26
CA TYR A 80 -8.63 14.68 -3.48
C TYR A 80 -9.01 15.43 -2.20
N THR A 81 -10.31 15.54 -1.93
CA THR A 81 -10.86 16.35 -0.83
C THR A 81 -11.76 15.54 0.10
N TYR A 82 -12.18 16.13 1.21
CA TYR A 82 -13.16 15.56 2.14
C TYR A 82 -14.49 15.24 1.42
N GLU A 83 -14.91 16.13 0.53
CA GLU A 83 -16.14 15.98 -0.26
C GLU A 83 -16.08 14.80 -1.23
N ASP A 84 -14.86 14.41 -1.68
CA ASP A 84 -14.67 13.24 -2.55
C ASP A 84 -14.57 11.96 -1.74
N PHE A 85 -14.09 12.06 -0.50
CA PHE A 85 -13.79 10.90 0.34
C PHE A 85 -14.96 10.51 1.23
N PHE A 86 -15.55 11.49 1.91
CA PHE A 86 -16.53 11.22 2.95
C PHE A 86 -17.95 11.68 2.60
N GLU A 87 -18.21 12.98 2.46
CA GLU A 87 -19.49 13.51 2.00
C GLU A 87 -19.36 14.93 1.47
N GLY A 88 -20.18 15.28 0.49
CA GLY A 88 -20.17 16.63 -0.08
C GLY A 88 -21.37 16.92 -0.94
N PHE A 89 -21.66 18.21 -1.14
CA PHE A 89 -22.72 18.66 -2.04
C PHE A 89 -22.30 18.47 -3.51
N ARG A 90 -23.17 17.80 -4.27
CA ARG A 90 -23.00 17.59 -5.70
C ARG A 90 -24.12 18.27 -6.48
N PRO A 91 -23.81 18.97 -7.59
CA PRO A 91 -24.83 19.55 -8.44
C PRO A 91 -25.60 18.46 -9.18
N GLU A 92 -26.92 18.54 -9.13
CA GLU A 92 -27.81 17.63 -9.87
C GLU A 92 -28.80 18.44 -10.72
N PRO A 93 -29.17 17.96 -11.93
CA PRO A 93 -30.22 18.55 -12.72
C PRO A 93 -31.56 18.48 -11.95
N GLY A 94 -32.08 19.59 -11.53
CA GLY A 94 -33.43 19.67 -10.96
C GLY A 94 -34.49 19.71 -12.06
N GLY A 95 -35.73 19.40 -11.70
CA GLY A 95 -36.87 19.59 -12.61
C GLY A 95 -36.93 21.03 -13.12
N SER A 96 -37.37 21.25 -14.36
CA SER A 96 -37.50 22.57 -15.01
C SER A 96 -36.19 23.35 -15.29
N GLY A 97 -35.03 22.66 -15.42
CA GLY A 97 -33.76 23.30 -15.78
C GLY A 97 -33.08 24.08 -14.65
N THR A 98 -33.53 23.92 -13.41
CA THR A 98 -32.86 24.44 -12.21
C THR A 98 -31.74 23.52 -11.76
N LEU A 99 -30.65 24.08 -11.20
CA LEU A 99 -29.59 23.33 -10.59
C LEU A 99 -29.90 23.16 -9.09
N THR A 100 -29.90 21.93 -8.61
CA THR A 100 -30.03 21.60 -7.18
C THR A 100 -28.73 21.03 -6.67
N PHE A 101 -28.46 21.21 -5.36
CA PHE A 101 -27.29 20.62 -4.71
C PHE A 101 -27.76 19.55 -3.74
N THR A 102 -27.35 18.31 -3.98
CA THR A 102 -27.69 17.17 -3.13
C THR A 102 -26.46 16.73 -2.37
N LEU A 103 -26.60 16.52 -1.06
CA LEU A 103 -25.54 15.94 -0.26
C LEU A 103 -25.39 14.45 -0.62
N ARG A 104 -24.19 14.06 -1.05
CA ARG A 104 -23.86 12.69 -1.40
C ARG A 104 -22.77 12.15 -0.50
N ALA A 105 -22.91 10.88 -0.09
CA ALA A 105 -21.87 10.15 0.59
C ALA A 105 -20.71 9.84 -0.38
N GLY A 106 -19.50 9.92 0.14
CA GLY A 106 -18.28 9.47 -0.54
C GLY A 106 -17.96 8.01 -0.25
N PRO A 107 -16.93 7.47 -0.92
CA PRO A 107 -16.57 6.05 -0.84
C PRO A 107 -16.26 5.56 0.58
N PHE A 108 -15.70 6.40 1.44
CA PHE A 108 -15.39 6.01 2.81
C PHE A 108 -16.64 5.94 3.68
N ARG A 109 -17.53 6.93 3.58
CA ARG A 109 -18.78 6.95 4.34
C ARG A 109 -19.66 5.75 3.98
N ASP A 110 -19.91 5.52 2.67
CA ASP A 110 -20.68 4.35 2.22
C ASP A 110 -20.11 3.05 2.76
N PHE A 111 -18.78 2.91 2.69
CA PHE A 111 -18.10 1.70 3.14
C PHE A 111 -18.17 1.51 4.67
N ALA A 112 -18.06 2.60 5.43
CA ALA A 112 -18.22 2.57 6.88
C ALA A 112 -19.66 2.23 7.30
N GLU A 113 -20.67 2.76 6.61
CA GLU A 113 -22.08 2.42 6.87
C GLU A 113 -22.35 0.92 6.63
N VAL A 114 -21.79 0.36 5.55
CA VAL A 114 -21.90 -1.10 5.26
C VAL A 114 -21.15 -1.92 6.32
N ALA A 115 -19.96 -1.51 6.74
CA ALA A 115 -19.21 -2.16 7.80
C ALA A 115 -19.97 -2.16 9.13
N GLY A 116 -20.55 -1.03 9.52
CA GLY A 116 -21.34 -0.91 10.74
C GLY A 116 -22.60 -1.79 10.75
N ALA A 117 -23.21 -2.00 9.58
CA ALA A 117 -24.35 -2.92 9.42
C ALA A 117 -23.96 -4.41 9.54
N ASN A 118 -22.67 -4.74 9.39
CA ASN A 118 -22.15 -6.12 9.41
C ASN A 118 -21.00 -6.29 10.41
N PRO A 119 -21.23 -6.14 11.72
CA PRO A 119 -20.20 -6.00 12.74
C PRO A 119 -19.32 -7.24 12.95
N THR A 120 -19.70 -8.38 12.42
CA THR A 120 -18.96 -9.65 12.54
C THR A 120 -18.04 -9.94 11.36
N THR A 121 -18.09 -9.11 10.31
CA THR A 121 -17.22 -9.21 9.13
C THR A 121 -16.18 -8.08 9.19
N ALA A 122 -14.92 -8.38 8.96
CA ALA A 122 -13.87 -7.37 8.83
C ALA A 122 -14.00 -6.65 7.48
N TYR A 123 -14.00 -5.34 7.49
CA TYR A 123 -14.00 -4.49 6.29
C TYR A 123 -12.66 -3.80 6.16
N ILE A 124 -12.02 -3.88 5.00
CA ILE A 124 -10.68 -3.34 4.78
C ILE A 124 -10.70 -2.30 3.66
N LEU A 125 -10.43 -1.04 4.03
CA LEU A 125 -10.22 0.04 3.08
C LEU A 125 -8.75 0.15 2.73
N ILE A 126 -8.42 0.05 1.45
CA ILE A 126 -7.08 0.33 0.94
C ILE A 126 -7.06 1.76 0.42
N ILE A 127 -6.12 2.57 0.92
CA ILE A 127 -5.87 3.94 0.43
C ILE A 127 -4.50 3.93 -0.26
N ASP A 128 -4.54 3.85 -1.58
CA ASP A 128 -3.32 3.86 -2.38
C ASP A 128 -2.79 5.29 -2.53
N GLU A 129 -1.46 5.45 -2.47
CA GLU A 129 -0.78 6.76 -2.53
C GLU A 129 -1.32 7.75 -1.47
N ILE A 130 -1.46 7.28 -0.23
CA ILE A 130 -2.10 8.02 0.87
C ILE A 130 -1.46 9.41 1.10
N ASN A 131 -0.16 9.56 0.85
CA ASN A 131 0.58 10.81 1.02
C ASN A 131 0.40 11.81 -0.14
N ARG A 132 -0.25 11.43 -1.26
CA ARG A 132 -0.47 12.35 -2.40
C ARG A 132 -1.55 13.40 -2.14
N ALA A 133 -2.44 13.18 -1.17
CA ALA A 133 -3.41 14.17 -0.75
C ALA A 133 -3.02 14.84 0.58
N ASN A 134 -3.61 15.99 0.85
CA ASN A 134 -3.51 16.60 2.18
C ASN A 134 -4.42 15.83 3.15
N LEU A 135 -3.84 14.94 3.95
CA LEU A 135 -4.57 14.02 4.81
C LEU A 135 -5.44 14.73 5.84
N ALA A 136 -4.94 15.81 6.45
CA ALA A 136 -5.71 16.59 7.41
C ALA A 136 -6.96 17.20 6.77
N LYS A 137 -6.87 17.62 5.51
CA LYS A 137 -7.99 18.14 4.75
C LYS A 137 -8.97 17.05 4.30
N VAL A 138 -8.45 15.88 3.89
CA VAL A 138 -9.29 14.77 3.39
C VAL A 138 -10.04 14.08 4.51
N PHE A 139 -9.40 13.87 5.65
CA PHE A 139 -10.05 13.23 6.81
C PHE A 139 -10.88 14.21 7.63
N GLY A 140 -10.54 15.52 7.65
CA GLY A 140 -11.28 16.52 8.42
C GLY A 140 -11.49 16.09 9.87
N GLU A 141 -12.74 16.15 10.36
CA GLU A 141 -13.14 15.75 11.70
C GLU A 141 -13.02 14.24 11.96
N LEU A 142 -13.04 13.40 10.92
CA LEU A 142 -12.84 11.95 11.04
C LEU A 142 -11.48 11.60 11.64
N TYR A 143 -10.55 12.53 11.59
CA TYR A 143 -9.23 12.41 12.18
C TYR A 143 -9.28 12.03 13.67
N PHE A 144 -10.25 12.57 14.39
CA PHE A 144 -10.49 12.25 15.79
C PHE A 144 -10.86 10.78 15.97
N LEU A 145 -11.74 10.25 15.12
CA LEU A 145 -12.23 8.87 15.21
C LEU A 145 -11.18 7.81 14.84
N LEU A 146 -10.09 8.14 14.17
CA LEU A 146 -8.99 7.21 13.96
C LEU A 146 -8.30 6.84 15.28
N GLU A 147 -8.32 7.73 16.27
CA GLU A 147 -7.75 7.53 17.60
C GLU A 147 -8.79 7.09 18.64
N TYR A 148 -9.99 7.67 18.55
CA TYR A 148 -11.08 7.48 19.53
C TYR A 148 -12.29 6.82 18.85
N ARG A 149 -12.16 5.53 18.53
CA ARG A 149 -13.17 4.80 17.75
C ARG A 149 -14.47 4.52 18.49
N ASP A 150 -14.47 4.65 19.81
CA ASP A 150 -15.67 4.49 20.67
C ASP A 150 -16.47 5.78 20.81
N GLU A 151 -15.95 6.88 20.28
CA GLU A 151 -16.59 8.19 20.32
C GLU A 151 -17.43 8.45 19.07
N SER A 152 -18.27 9.48 19.14
CA SER A 152 -19.03 10.01 18.00
C SER A 152 -18.65 11.46 17.71
N ILE A 153 -18.84 11.88 16.47
CA ILE A 153 -18.63 13.27 16.03
C ILE A 153 -19.84 13.75 15.23
N SER A 154 -20.13 15.03 15.31
CA SER A 154 -21.04 15.70 14.37
C SER A 154 -20.33 15.96 13.06
N LEU A 155 -21.00 15.74 11.95
CA LEU A 155 -20.43 15.88 10.60
C LEU A 155 -20.57 17.31 10.09
N GLN A 156 -19.57 17.80 9.33
CA GLN A 156 -19.54 19.17 8.81
C GLN A 156 -20.73 19.49 7.90
N TYR A 157 -21.13 18.56 7.02
CA TYR A 157 -22.25 18.75 6.09
C TYR A 157 -23.55 18.13 6.55
N SER A 158 -23.54 17.36 7.63
CA SER A 158 -24.69 16.70 8.25
C SER A 158 -24.67 16.89 9.78
N PRO A 159 -24.73 18.14 10.30
CA PRO A 159 -24.50 18.41 11.72
C PRO A 159 -25.53 17.76 12.67
N ASP A 160 -26.71 17.43 12.15
CA ASP A 160 -27.76 16.73 12.90
C ASP A 160 -27.52 15.20 12.99
N LYS A 161 -26.46 14.69 12.36
CA LYS A 161 -26.11 13.27 12.38
C LYS A 161 -24.80 13.07 13.12
N GLU A 162 -24.83 12.20 14.10
CA GLU A 162 -23.61 11.68 14.70
C GLU A 162 -23.05 10.54 13.87
N PHE A 163 -21.73 10.49 13.75
CA PHE A 163 -21.00 9.43 13.06
C PHE A 163 -19.99 8.79 14.01
N THR A 164 -19.96 7.46 14.00
CA THR A 164 -18.97 6.63 14.70
C THR A 164 -18.21 5.81 13.67
N LEU A 165 -16.92 5.62 13.85
CA LEU A 165 -16.12 4.76 12.97
C LEU A 165 -16.25 3.30 13.43
N PRO A 166 -16.79 2.39 12.59
CA PRO A 166 -17.04 1.00 13.00
C PRO A 166 -15.74 0.28 13.40
N GLN A 167 -15.81 -0.51 14.50
CA GLN A 167 -14.68 -1.25 15.06
C GLN A 167 -14.14 -2.34 14.12
N ASN A 168 -14.98 -2.82 13.20
CA ASN A 168 -14.65 -3.83 12.21
C ASN A 168 -14.18 -3.25 10.87
N LEU A 169 -13.93 -1.92 10.79
CA LEU A 169 -13.35 -1.26 9.63
C LEU A 169 -11.86 -1.03 9.86
N PHE A 170 -11.03 -1.59 8.99
CA PHE A 170 -9.58 -1.50 8.99
C PHE A 170 -9.10 -0.67 7.79
N ILE A 171 -7.94 -0.04 7.92
CA ILE A 171 -7.37 0.80 6.84
C ILE A 171 -5.93 0.36 6.55
N ILE A 172 -5.62 0.13 5.29
CA ILE A 172 -4.25 -0.10 4.80
C ILE A 172 -3.90 1.03 3.83
N GLY A 173 -3.03 1.95 4.25
CA GLY A 173 -2.45 2.95 3.35
C GLY A 173 -1.22 2.41 2.64
N THR A 174 -0.94 2.89 1.41
CA THR A 174 0.35 2.69 0.75
C THR A 174 1.02 4.03 0.48
N MET A 175 2.34 4.10 0.59
CA MET A 175 3.09 5.33 0.44
C MET A 175 4.46 5.08 -0.21
N ASN A 176 4.76 5.80 -1.29
CA ASN A 176 6.11 5.85 -1.85
C ASN A 176 6.96 6.87 -1.08
N THR A 177 8.17 6.47 -0.65
CA THR A 177 9.11 7.35 0.05
C THR A 177 9.98 8.17 -0.89
N ALA A 178 10.21 7.70 -2.11
CA ALA A 178 11.03 8.36 -3.10
C ALA A 178 10.46 9.70 -3.60
N ASP A 179 9.16 9.90 -3.51
CA ASP A 179 8.48 11.12 -3.96
C ASP A 179 8.73 12.30 -3.01
N ARG A 180 9.87 12.99 -3.15
CA ARG A 180 10.27 14.14 -2.32
C ARG A 180 9.38 15.37 -2.47
N SER A 181 8.59 15.44 -3.56
CA SER A 181 7.65 16.54 -3.85
C SER A 181 6.33 16.45 -3.09
N ILE A 182 6.08 15.34 -2.40
CA ILE A 182 4.82 15.06 -1.72
C ILE A 182 4.89 15.49 -0.24
N ALA A 183 3.74 15.93 0.27
CA ALA A 183 3.63 16.38 1.67
C ALA A 183 4.07 15.27 2.63
N ARG A 184 4.99 15.60 3.54
CA ARG A 184 5.34 14.71 4.64
C ARG A 184 4.10 14.45 5.48
N ILE A 185 3.85 13.20 5.82
CA ILE A 185 2.80 12.86 6.77
C ILE A 185 3.07 13.60 8.08
N ASP A 186 2.10 14.38 8.53
CA ASP A 186 2.22 15.18 9.75
C ASP A 186 2.36 14.30 11.01
N THR A 187 2.83 14.89 12.10
CA THR A 187 3.08 14.18 13.36
C THR A 187 1.79 13.59 13.95
N ALA A 188 0.65 14.21 13.69
CA ALA A 188 -0.64 13.75 14.21
C ALA A 188 -1.09 12.47 13.49
N MET A 189 -0.91 12.40 12.17
CA MET A 189 -1.14 11.15 11.42
C MET A 189 -0.18 10.04 11.82
N ARG A 190 1.10 10.37 12.06
CA ARG A 190 2.09 9.36 12.48
C ARG A 190 1.72 8.66 13.78
N ARG A 191 0.94 9.30 14.67
CA ARG A 191 0.44 8.67 15.89
C ARG A 191 -0.73 7.73 15.65
N ARG A 192 -1.53 7.98 14.61
CA ARG A 192 -2.77 7.25 14.34
C ARG A 192 -2.58 6.02 13.48
N PHE A 193 -1.54 6.00 12.66
CA PHE A 193 -1.18 4.86 11.82
C PHE A 193 0.07 4.16 12.36
N ALA A 194 0.10 2.84 12.29
CA ALA A 194 1.35 2.12 12.40
C ALA A 194 2.01 2.03 11.02
N PHE A 195 3.34 2.11 11.00
CA PHE A 195 4.11 2.16 9.76
C PHE A 195 4.88 0.87 9.59
N VAL A 196 4.71 0.23 8.44
CA VAL A 196 5.39 -1.01 8.04
C VAL A 196 6.26 -0.70 6.84
N GLU A 197 7.56 -0.85 7.03
CA GLU A 197 8.56 -0.61 5.98
C GLU A 197 8.64 -1.80 5.02
N LEU A 198 8.66 -1.51 3.73
CA LEU A 198 8.90 -2.47 2.67
C LEU A 198 10.14 -2.01 1.89
N ASP A 199 11.31 -2.31 2.41
CA ASP A 199 12.61 -2.04 1.78
C ASP A 199 13.14 -3.36 1.15
N PRO A 200 13.72 -3.33 -0.06
CA PRO A 200 14.22 -4.53 -0.73
C PRO A 200 15.37 -5.23 0.00
N ARG A 201 16.01 -4.57 0.97
CA ARG A 201 17.19 -5.05 1.72
C ARG A 201 16.86 -5.67 3.08
N ILE A 202 15.59 -5.63 3.50
CA ILE A 202 15.13 -6.20 4.78
C ILE A 202 13.86 -7.02 4.60
N PRO A 203 13.56 -7.97 5.52
CA PRO A 203 12.27 -8.65 5.54
C PRO A 203 11.08 -7.66 5.61
N PRO A 204 9.96 -7.95 4.93
CA PRO A 204 9.66 -9.19 4.21
C PRO A 204 10.13 -9.21 2.74
N VAL A 205 10.66 -8.11 2.19
CA VAL A 205 10.95 -7.95 0.76
C VAL A 205 12.32 -8.52 0.37
N GLU A 206 13.29 -8.55 1.30
CA GLU A 206 14.63 -9.09 1.08
C GLU A 206 14.58 -10.47 0.41
N GLY A 207 15.37 -10.66 -0.64
CA GLY A 207 15.47 -11.92 -1.39
C GLY A 207 14.20 -12.32 -2.16
N LEU A 208 13.19 -11.45 -2.27
CA LEU A 208 11.94 -11.75 -2.98
C LEU A 208 12.20 -12.08 -4.45
N LEU A 209 13.09 -11.32 -5.12
CA LEU A 209 13.41 -11.57 -6.52
C LEU A 209 14.09 -12.93 -6.71
N SER A 210 15.06 -13.30 -5.88
CA SER A 210 15.70 -14.62 -5.92
C SER A 210 14.67 -15.75 -5.77
N ARG A 211 13.78 -15.65 -4.78
CA ARG A 211 12.70 -16.65 -4.60
C ARG A 211 11.76 -16.72 -5.79
N TRP A 212 11.47 -15.59 -6.43
CA TRP A 212 10.62 -15.56 -7.62
C TRP A 212 11.33 -16.18 -8.83
N LEU A 213 12.60 -15.86 -9.06
CA LEU A 213 13.40 -16.44 -10.15
C LEU A 213 13.56 -17.97 -9.97
N ASP A 214 13.86 -18.44 -8.77
CA ASP A 214 13.96 -19.87 -8.46
C ASP A 214 12.65 -20.62 -8.75
N LYS A 215 11.51 -20.05 -8.30
CA LYS A 215 10.18 -20.61 -8.58
C LYS A 215 9.86 -20.76 -10.06
N HIS A 216 10.39 -19.85 -10.90
CA HIS A 216 10.19 -19.85 -12.35
C HIS A 216 11.34 -20.49 -13.13
N HIS A 217 12.35 -21.06 -12.43
CA HIS A 217 13.56 -21.66 -13.02
C HIS A 217 14.33 -20.71 -13.94
N LEU A 218 14.41 -19.44 -13.54
CA LEU A 218 15.08 -18.35 -14.28
C LEU A 218 16.47 -18.07 -13.71
N PRO A 219 17.38 -17.49 -14.50
CA PRO A 219 18.73 -17.15 -14.03
C PRO A 219 18.72 -16.14 -12.87
N GLU A 220 19.59 -16.35 -11.89
CA GLU A 220 19.71 -15.51 -10.68
C GLU A 220 20.39 -14.15 -10.95
N GLU A 221 20.95 -13.93 -12.14
CA GLU A 221 21.69 -12.71 -12.49
C GLU A 221 20.92 -11.43 -12.12
N ALA A 222 19.61 -11.40 -12.38
CA ALA A 222 18.79 -10.22 -12.10
C ALA A 222 18.71 -9.89 -10.61
N ALA A 223 18.68 -10.89 -9.74
CA ALA A 223 18.67 -10.67 -8.30
C ALA A 223 20.02 -10.13 -7.81
N LEU A 224 21.12 -10.73 -8.26
CA LEU A 224 22.48 -10.25 -7.94
C LEU A 224 22.71 -8.81 -8.40
N LEU A 225 22.19 -8.45 -9.57
CA LEU A 225 22.28 -7.09 -10.11
C LEU A 225 21.46 -6.09 -9.28
N LEU A 226 20.24 -6.46 -8.86
CA LEU A 226 19.40 -5.63 -8.02
C LEU A 226 20.01 -5.42 -6.62
N ASP A 227 20.55 -6.47 -6.04
CA ASP A 227 21.22 -6.42 -4.74
C ASP A 227 22.47 -5.53 -4.79
N GLU A 228 23.30 -5.67 -5.82
CA GLU A 228 24.49 -4.82 -6.03
C GLU A 228 24.09 -3.35 -6.29
N LEU A 229 23.01 -3.12 -7.07
CA LEU A 229 22.47 -1.78 -7.27
C LEU A 229 22.07 -1.15 -5.92
N ASN A 230 21.23 -1.85 -5.15
CA ASN A 230 20.74 -1.36 -3.87
C ASN A 230 21.85 -1.22 -2.82
N ARG A 231 22.90 -2.04 -2.89
CA ARG A 231 24.09 -1.89 -2.06
C ARG A 231 24.86 -0.58 -2.35
N ARG A 232 24.89 -0.15 -3.62
CA ARG A 232 25.54 1.12 -4.01
C ARG A 232 24.68 2.34 -3.69
N ILE A 233 23.36 2.18 -3.64
CA ILE A 233 22.44 3.27 -3.29
C ILE A 233 22.46 3.46 -1.77
N ALA A 234 23.06 4.57 -1.31
CA ALA A 234 23.17 4.89 0.10
C ALA A 234 21.85 5.35 0.73
N ASP A 235 20.96 5.97 -0.06
CA ASP A 235 19.67 6.48 0.38
C ASP A 235 18.62 5.36 0.30
N SER A 236 18.06 4.96 1.46
CA SER A 236 17.04 3.91 1.54
C SER A 236 15.78 4.26 0.76
N ASP A 237 15.40 5.53 0.75
CA ASP A 237 14.22 6.00 0.05
C ASP A 237 14.36 5.92 -1.48
N ALA A 238 15.61 5.85 -1.98
CA ALA A 238 15.94 5.72 -3.40
C ALA A 238 16.25 4.29 -3.85
N ALA A 239 16.16 3.30 -2.97
CA ALA A 239 16.34 1.90 -3.34
C ALA A 239 15.31 1.46 -4.41
N ILE A 240 15.67 0.45 -5.18
CA ILE A 240 14.81 -0.07 -6.26
C ILE A 240 14.21 -1.41 -5.82
N GLY A 241 12.89 -1.51 -5.85
CA GLY A 241 12.20 -2.74 -5.50
C GLY A 241 12.23 -3.80 -6.61
N PRO A 242 11.95 -5.07 -6.26
CA PRO A 242 12.07 -6.20 -7.19
C PRO A 242 11.02 -6.22 -8.30
N SER A 243 9.92 -5.46 -8.19
CA SER A 243 8.80 -5.57 -9.14
C SER A 243 9.15 -5.16 -10.58
N TYR A 244 10.19 -4.36 -10.77
CA TYR A 244 10.70 -4.03 -12.10
C TYR A 244 11.27 -5.24 -12.86
N LEU A 245 11.65 -6.29 -12.12
CA LEU A 245 12.28 -7.49 -12.65
C LEU A 245 11.39 -8.75 -12.47
N ILE A 246 10.19 -8.61 -11.91
CA ILE A 246 9.22 -9.69 -11.72
C ILE A 246 8.25 -9.73 -12.92
N ASP A 247 8.77 -10.10 -14.10
CA ASP A 247 7.99 -10.42 -15.30
C ASP A 247 8.78 -11.45 -16.13
N GLU A 248 8.19 -12.63 -16.36
CA GLU A 248 8.81 -13.71 -17.16
C GLU A 248 9.18 -13.27 -18.58
N LYS A 249 8.47 -12.29 -19.15
CA LYS A 249 8.74 -11.78 -20.50
C LYS A 249 10.11 -11.14 -20.63
N ILE A 250 10.67 -10.61 -19.54
CA ILE A 250 12.02 -10.05 -19.50
C ILE A 250 13.03 -11.13 -19.87
N TYR A 251 12.85 -12.34 -19.36
CA TYR A 251 13.78 -13.46 -19.48
C TYR A 251 13.60 -14.29 -20.76
N GLN A 252 12.54 -14.04 -21.51
CA GLN A 252 12.30 -14.68 -22.82
C GLN A 252 13.10 -14.05 -23.94
N ARG A 253 13.78 -12.93 -23.69
CA ARG A 253 14.56 -12.17 -24.66
C ARG A 253 16.01 -12.05 -24.19
N GLU A 254 16.97 -12.17 -25.12
CA GLU A 254 18.39 -11.97 -24.82
C GLU A 254 18.70 -10.55 -24.30
N ASP A 255 18.00 -9.53 -24.83
CA ASP A 255 18.15 -8.13 -24.45
C ASP A 255 17.16 -7.66 -23.34
N GLY A 256 16.42 -8.57 -22.72
CA GLY A 256 15.32 -8.20 -21.83
C GLY A 256 15.76 -7.43 -20.59
N LEU A 257 16.80 -7.88 -19.90
CA LEU A 257 17.36 -7.16 -18.74
C LEU A 257 17.96 -5.81 -19.15
N ASP A 258 18.68 -5.74 -20.28
CA ASP A 258 19.26 -4.49 -20.78
C ASP A 258 18.15 -3.46 -21.07
N ARG A 259 17.01 -3.90 -21.61
CA ARG A 259 15.86 -3.02 -21.87
C ARG A 259 15.22 -2.48 -20.59
N VAL A 260 14.93 -3.34 -19.62
CA VAL A 260 14.37 -2.89 -18.33
C VAL A 260 15.32 -1.90 -17.66
N TRP A 261 16.62 -2.21 -17.68
CA TRP A 261 17.62 -1.32 -17.12
C TRP A 261 17.64 0.04 -17.81
N GLN A 262 17.71 0.04 -19.14
CA GLN A 262 17.83 1.26 -19.94
C GLN A 262 16.56 2.13 -19.93
N TYR A 263 15.37 1.50 -19.94
CA TYR A 263 14.11 2.23 -20.16
C TYR A 263 13.26 2.41 -18.91
N GLU A 264 13.57 1.70 -17.82
CA GLU A 264 12.79 1.78 -16.59
C GLU A 264 13.66 2.13 -15.37
N ILE A 265 14.76 1.39 -15.11
CA ILE A 265 15.58 1.59 -13.92
C ILE A 265 16.46 2.85 -14.05
N MET A 266 17.20 3.02 -15.17
CA MET A 266 18.06 4.19 -15.33
C MET A 266 17.29 5.52 -15.35
N PRO A 267 16.16 5.68 -16.08
CA PRO A 267 15.36 6.90 -16.01
C PRO A 267 14.84 7.20 -14.61
N LEU A 268 14.44 6.16 -13.85
CA LEU A 268 14.03 6.34 -12.45
C LEU A 268 15.20 6.84 -11.59
N LEU A 269 16.39 6.29 -11.76
CA LEU A 269 17.60 6.74 -11.03
C LEU A 269 18.01 8.17 -11.43
N GLU A 270 17.83 8.56 -12.69
CA GLU A 270 18.04 9.94 -13.16
C GLU A 270 17.09 10.92 -12.47
N ASP A 271 15.84 10.56 -12.26
CA ASP A 271 14.87 11.36 -11.53
C ASP A 271 15.20 11.43 -10.03
N LEU A 272 15.58 10.30 -9.41
CA LEU A 272 15.90 10.21 -7.99
C LEU A 272 17.20 10.95 -7.64
N PHE A 273 18.20 10.88 -8.51
CA PHE A 273 19.53 11.49 -8.33
C PHE A 273 19.75 12.67 -9.28
N TYR A 274 18.71 13.48 -9.47
CA TYR A 274 18.78 14.63 -10.37
C TYR A 274 20.01 15.51 -10.14
N GLY A 275 20.78 15.74 -11.20
CA GLY A 275 22.03 16.52 -11.17
C GLY A 275 23.30 15.71 -10.88
N GLN A 276 23.23 14.44 -10.56
CA GLN A 276 24.39 13.54 -10.49
C GLN A 276 24.82 13.14 -11.92
N ARG A 277 26.15 13.25 -12.21
CA ARG A 277 26.64 13.09 -13.59
C ARG A 277 27.12 11.69 -13.95
N ASP A 278 27.45 10.86 -12.97
CA ASP A 278 28.14 9.58 -13.19
C ASP A 278 27.23 8.37 -12.98
N LEU A 279 25.92 8.52 -13.25
CA LEU A 279 24.92 7.49 -12.98
C LEU A 279 25.17 6.19 -13.76
N ASP A 280 25.58 6.30 -15.05
CA ASP A 280 25.90 5.13 -15.86
C ASP A 280 27.15 4.38 -15.34
N GLU A 281 28.14 5.09 -14.83
CA GLU A 281 29.33 4.48 -14.24
C GLU A 281 29.04 3.82 -12.90
N LEU A 282 28.13 4.38 -12.14
CA LEU A 282 27.75 3.88 -10.81
C LEU A 282 26.70 2.77 -10.88
N TYR A 283 25.66 2.96 -11.68
CA TYR A 283 24.45 2.14 -11.67
C TYR A 283 24.12 1.47 -13.00
N GLY A 284 24.91 1.76 -14.04
CA GLY A 284 24.74 1.14 -15.35
C GLY A 284 25.00 -0.36 -15.34
N LEU A 285 24.23 -1.12 -16.11
CA LEU A 285 24.26 -2.58 -16.12
C LEU A 285 25.67 -3.16 -16.38
N PRO A 286 26.52 -2.61 -17.29
CA PRO A 286 27.90 -3.10 -17.49
C PRO A 286 28.77 -2.96 -16.24
N SER A 287 28.59 -1.88 -15.46
CA SER A 287 29.33 -1.64 -14.23
C SER A 287 28.93 -2.63 -13.15
N LEU A 288 27.62 -2.91 -13.02
CA LEU A 288 27.11 -3.88 -12.04
C LEU A 288 27.51 -5.31 -12.39
N ARG A 289 27.39 -5.71 -13.66
CA ARG A 289 27.87 -7.02 -14.15
C ARG A 289 29.35 -7.25 -13.83
N LYS A 290 30.17 -6.23 -14.00
CA LYS A 290 31.60 -6.29 -13.65
C LYS A 290 31.81 -6.50 -12.15
N ALA A 291 31.01 -5.85 -11.31
CA ALA A 291 31.13 -5.96 -9.87
C ALA A 291 30.71 -7.35 -9.37
N ILE A 292 29.58 -7.88 -9.82
CA ILE A 292 29.12 -9.22 -9.42
C ILE A 292 30.09 -10.33 -9.89
N ALA A 293 30.71 -10.16 -11.10
CA ALA A 293 31.68 -11.10 -11.60
C ALA A 293 33.01 -11.07 -10.82
N ALA A 294 33.33 -9.95 -10.16
CA ALA A 294 34.54 -9.79 -9.34
C ALA A 294 34.33 -10.18 -7.87
N ALA A 295 33.08 -10.38 -7.43
CA ALA A 295 32.77 -10.83 -6.08
C ALA A 295 33.26 -12.28 -5.91
N PRO A 296 34.02 -12.61 -4.83
CA PRO A 296 34.36 -13.99 -4.55
C PRO A 296 33.08 -14.79 -4.33
N ALA A 297 32.99 -15.99 -4.92
CA ALA A 297 31.91 -16.92 -4.62
C ALA A 297 31.92 -17.13 -3.09
N GLU A 298 30.83 -16.81 -2.41
CA GLU A 298 30.70 -17.14 -1.01
C GLU A 298 30.83 -18.67 -0.84
N PRO A 299 31.59 -19.14 0.19
CA PRO A 299 31.90 -20.55 0.39
C PRO A 299 30.69 -21.41 0.81
#